data_af43f17a2aeff1aecf73b1a06895e4be
#
_entry.id   af43f17a2aeff1aecf73b1a06895e4be
#
_cell.length_a   1.000
_cell.length_b   1.000
_cell.length_c   1.000
_cell.angle_alpha   90.00
_cell.angle_beta   90.00
_cell.angle_gamma   90.00
#
_symmetry.space_group_name_H-M   'P 1'
#
loop_
_entity.id
_entity.type
_entity.pdbx_description
1 polymer ?
#
loop_
_entity_poly.entity_id
_entity_poly.type
_entity_poly.pdbx_seq_one_letter_code
_entity_poly.pdbx_strand_id
1 'polypeptide(L)'
;MKYVIANWKMNMTLETIKNWLNEFGKIRKDTVNTMIIISPSAIHLPIVKVFADNYSNVKIATQDVSSKDMGAHTGEIGVDQIKEFCSFSIVGHSELLEIEEVKKAKATKCLDSGITPIVCSKNPEVEWKKLPNTCLLAWEDPANISQVGIYNEKPFDKIEKEIRLLIDNMGYYNVIYGGSVNESNSEKLAKIQGLRGVLVGNASLDPKTFWKIIENFENN
;
A
#
# COMPACT_ATOMS: atom_id res chain seq x y z
N MET A 1 -1.33 -8.52 -12.93
CA MET A 1 -1.04 -7.15 -12.48
C MET A 1 -0.33 -7.24 -11.15
N LYS A 2 0.80 -6.54 -10.99
CA LYS A 2 1.49 -6.35 -9.71
C LYS A 2 1.21 -4.96 -9.16
N TYR A 3 1.45 -4.75 -7.87
CA TYR A 3 1.17 -3.49 -7.17
C TYR A 3 2.41 -3.04 -6.38
N VAL A 4 2.89 -1.84 -6.62
CA VAL A 4 3.96 -1.21 -5.83
C VAL A 4 3.40 0.06 -5.20
N ILE A 5 3.25 0.03 -3.88
CA ILE A 5 2.50 1.03 -3.14
C ILE A 5 3.45 1.85 -2.28
N ALA A 6 3.50 3.16 -2.49
CA ALA A 6 4.26 4.11 -1.67
C ALA A 6 3.39 4.61 -0.51
N ASN A 7 3.62 4.13 0.68
CA ASN A 7 3.03 4.70 1.90
C ASN A 7 3.98 5.75 2.48
N TRP A 8 3.72 7.02 2.20
CA TRP A 8 4.56 8.11 2.68
C TRP A 8 4.39 8.44 4.17
N LYS A 9 3.37 7.85 4.80
CA LYS A 9 3.06 8.10 6.20
C LYS A 9 2.98 9.62 6.49
N MET A 10 3.50 10.08 7.60
CA MET A 10 3.51 11.50 8.00
C MET A 10 4.85 12.19 7.70
N ASN A 11 5.49 11.87 6.58
CA ASN A 11 6.85 12.37 6.30
C ASN A 11 6.93 13.55 5.32
N MET A 12 5.91 13.76 4.48
CA MET A 12 6.01 14.70 3.36
C MET A 12 5.31 16.03 3.65
N THR A 13 6.01 17.15 3.36
CA THR A 13 5.41 18.48 3.24
C THR A 13 4.96 18.75 1.80
N LEU A 14 4.18 19.80 1.58
CA LEU A 14 3.77 20.20 0.23
C LEU A 14 4.97 20.45 -0.70
N GLU A 15 6.03 21.06 -0.20
CA GLU A 15 7.25 21.34 -0.95
C GLU A 15 7.98 20.06 -1.33
N THR A 16 8.19 19.17 -0.37
CA THR A 16 8.86 17.88 -0.62
C THR A 16 8.07 17.01 -1.58
N ILE A 17 6.73 17.03 -1.51
CA ILE A 17 5.87 16.33 -2.49
C ILE A 17 6.05 16.88 -3.90
N LYS A 18 6.03 18.21 -4.08
CA LYS A 18 6.26 18.82 -5.39
C LYS A 18 7.60 18.40 -6.00
N ASN A 19 8.66 18.41 -5.20
CA ASN A 19 10.00 18.01 -5.61
C ASN A 19 10.02 16.51 -5.98
N TRP A 20 9.42 15.65 -5.14
CA TRP A 20 9.33 14.22 -5.37
C TRP A 20 8.56 13.91 -6.66
N LEU A 21 7.38 14.50 -6.86
CA LEU A 21 6.56 14.28 -8.06
C LEU A 21 7.26 14.75 -9.34
N ASN A 22 7.95 15.90 -9.27
CA ASN A 22 8.73 16.42 -10.41
C ASN A 22 9.90 15.49 -10.77
N GLU A 23 10.64 14.99 -9.77
CA GLU A 23 11.75 14.06 -10.00
C GLU A 23 11.24 12.70 -10.47
N PHE A 24 10.22 12.15 -9.83
CA PHE A 24 9.62 10.88 -10.22
C PHE A 24 9.06 10.93 -11.64
N GLY A 25 8.41 12.03 -12.03
CA GLY A 25 7.89 12.23 -13.39
C GLY A 25 8.98 12.22 -14.46
N LYS A 26 10.22 12.65 -14.13
CA LYS A 26 11.36 12.64 -15.05
C LYS A 26 12.00 11.25 -15.23
N ILE A 27 12.02 10.45 -14.18
CA ILE A 27 12.73 9.17 -14.17
C ILE A 27 11.83 7.97 -14.49
N ARG A 28 10.53 8.09 -14.23
CA ARG A 28 9.59 7.00 -14.48
C ARG A 28 9.46 6.68 -15.96
N LYS A 29 9.20 5.42 -16.24
CA LYS A 29 8.80 4.91 -17.55
C LYS A 29 7.40 4.32 -17.46
N ASP A 30 6.77 4.04 -18.59
CA ASP A 30 5.51 3.32 -18.58
C ASP A 30 5.73 1.88 -18.12
N THR A 31 4.82 1.40 -17.27
CA THR A 31 4.77 0.01 -16.81
C THR A 31 3.49 -0.64 -17.34
N VAL A 32 3.59 -1.89 -17.75
CA VAL A 32 2.48 -2.67 -18.32
C VAL A 32 1.96 -3.68 -17.30
N ASN A 33 2.87 -4.24 -16.51
CA ASN A 33 2.57 -5.30 -15.55
C ASN A 33 2.40 -4.78 -14.12
N THR A 34 2.79 -3.53 -13.86
CA THR A 34 2.84 -2.96 -12.51
C THR A 34 1.98 -1.71 -12.38
N MET A 35 1.03 -1.74 -11.45
CA MET A 35 0.28 -0.58 -10.97
C MET A 35 1.07 0.11 -9.87
N ILE A 36 1.30 1.40 -10.03
CA ILE A 36 1.97 2.26 -9.06
C ILE A 36 0.89 2.95 -8.23
N ILE A 37 0.96 2.84 -6.90
CA ILE A 37 -0.01 3.49 -6.02
C ILE A 37 0.74 4.41 -5.06
N ILE A 38 0.35 5.69 -5.04
CA ILE A 38 0.94 6.68 -4.14
C ILE A 38 -0.06 6.98 -3.03
N SER A 39 0.37 6.85 -1.78
CA SER A 39 -0.45 7.08 -0.59
C SER A 39 0.12 8.24 0.24
N PRO A 40 -0.27 9.50 -0.06
CA PRO A 40 0.10 10.67 0.71
C PRO A 40 -0.80 10.84 1.94
N SER A 41 -0.43 11.74 2.85
CA SER A 41 -1.37 12.27 3.84
C SER A 41 -2.60 12.88 3.17
N ALA A 42 -3.77 12.78 3.79
CA ALA A 42 -5.05 13.19 3.20
C ALA A 42 -5.07 14.65 2.69
N ILE A 43 -4.40 15.55 3.41
CA ILE A 43 -4.28 16.97 3.02
C ILE A 43 -3.55 17.19 1.68
N HIS A 44 -2.85 16.18 1.17
CA HIS A 44 -2.07 16.24 -0.06
C HIS A 44 -2.68 15.43 -1.22
N LEU A 45 -3.82 14.77 -1.00
CA LEU A 45 -4.51 14.00 -2.06
C LEU A 45 -4.75 14.82 -3.33
N PRO A 46 -5.23 16.09 -3.26
CA PRO A 46 -5.52 16.87 -4.47
C PRO A 46 -4.28 17.10 -5.35
N ILE A 47 -3.12 17.42 -4.75
CA ILE A 47 -1.91 17.68 -5.55
C ILE A 47 -1.35 16.39 -6.18
N VAL A 48 -1.42 15.26 -5.46
CA VAL A 48 -0.98 13.97 -6.01
C VAL A 48 -1.93 13.50 -7.10
N LYS A 49 -3.24 13.82 -7.00
CA LYS A 49 -4.25 13.53 -8.04
C LYS A 49 -3.91 14.20 -9.37
N VAL A 50 -3.56 15.49 -9.34
CA VAL A 50 -3.16 16.22 -10.55
C VAL A 50 -1.97 15.55 -11.25
N PHE A 51 -1.03 15.01 -10.50
CA PHE A 51 0.09 14.25 -11.06
C PHE A 51 -0.37 12.90 -11.62
N ALA A 52 -1.12 12.12 -10.83
CA ALA A 52 -1.52 10.76 -11.20
C ALA A 52 -2.42 10.72 -12.43
N ASP A 53 -3.26 11.73 -12.66
CA ASP A 53 -4.15 11.82 -13.81
C ASP A 53 -3.42 11.87 -15.18
N ASN A 54 -2.13 12.18 -15.18
CA ASN A 54 -1.32 12.13 -16.39
C ASN A 54 -0.90 10.71 -16.79
N TYR A 55 -1.16 9.70 -15.94
CA TYR A 55 -0.62 8.35 -16.12
C TYR A 55 -1.68 7.27 -15.81
N SER A 56 -1.96 6.40 -16.76
CA SER A 56 -2.98 5.34 -16.62
C SER A 56 -2.61 4.30 -15.54
N ASN A 57 -1.32 4.07 -15.33
CA ASN A 57 -0.75 3.08 -14.40
C ASN A 57 -0.37 3.66 -13.04
N VAL A 58 -0.66 4.95 -12.77
CA VAL A 58 -0.48 5.59 -11.46
C VAL A 58 -1.84 5.83 -10.83
N LYS A 59 -2.02 5.34 -9.61
CA LYS A 59 -3.25 5.49 -8.81
C LYS A 59 -2.92 6.07 -7.44
N ILE A 60 -3.96 6.46 -6.71
CA ILE A 60 -3.82 7.05 -5.38
C ILE A 60 -4.56 6.20 -4.37
N ALA A 61 -3.94 6.05 -3.20
CA ALA A 61 -4.58 5.56 -2.00
C ALA A 61 -4.61 6.64 -0.91
N THR A 62 -5.66 6.69 -0.11
CA THR A 62 -5.56 7.35 1.20
C THR A 62 -4.86 6.44 2.21
N GLN A 63 -4.26 7.02 3.27
CA GLN A 63 -3.57 6.26 4.32
C GLN A 63 -4.53 5.65 5.34
N ASP A 64 -5.73 6.16 5.42
CA ASP A 64 -6.82 5.66 6.26
C ASP A 64 -8.16 6.24 5.80
N VAL A 65 -9.27 5.70 6.30
CA VAL A 65 -10.63 6.18 6.09
C VAL A 65 -11.48 5.92 7.33
N SER A 66 -12.49 6.76 7.56
CA SER A 66 -13.47 6.53 8.62
C SER A 66 -14.43 5.40 8.23
N SER A 67 -14.83 4.61 9.23
CA SER A 67 -15.94 3.65 9.09
C SER A 67 -17.33 4.29 9.19
N LYS A 68 -17.39 5.59 9.53
CA LYS A 68 -18.64 6.33 9.77
C LYS A 68 -19.19 6.92 8.47
N ASP A 69 -20.50 7.17 8.46
CA ASP A 69 -21.14 7.97 7.41
C ASP A 69 -20.80 9.45 7.56
N MET A 70 -21.07 10.23 6.51
CA MET A 70 -20.94 11.69 6.59
C MET A 70 -21.78 12.25 7.75
N GLY A 71 -21.20 13.17 8.51
CA GLY A 71 -21.88 13.74 9.66
C GLY A 71 -20.95 14.44 10.65
N ALA A 72 -21.39 14.51 11.91
CA ALA A 72 -20.70 15.22 12.99
C ALA A 72 -19.52 14.39 13.55
N HIS A 73 -18.47 14.24 12.78
CA HIS A 73 -17.27 13.46 13.10
C HIS A 73 -16.01 14.30 12.89
N THR A 74 -15.83 15.33 13.70
CA THR A 74 -14.70 16.26 13.58
C THR A 74 -13.35 15.51 13.60
N GLY A 75 -12.52 15.75 12.57
CA GLY A 75 -11.21 15.12 12.40
C GLY A 75 -11.21 13.81 11.63
N GLU A 76 -12.35 13.19 11.40
CA GLU A 76 -12.48 11.98 10.57
C GLU A 76 -12.49 12.34 9.08
N ILE A 77 -12.02 11.42 8.27
CA ILE A 77 -12.02 11.55 6.81
C ILE A 77 -12.88 10.43 6.24
N GLY A 78 -14.04 10.81 5.69
CA GLY A 78 -15.02 9.87 5.17
C GLY A 78 -14.68 9.37 3.77
N VAL A 79 -15.20 8.18 3.45
CA VAL A 79 -15.02 7.56 2.13
C VAL A 79 -15.57 8.45 1.00
N ASP A 80 -16.67 9.16 1.23
CA ASP A 80 -17.26 10.05 0.24
C ASP A 80 -16.37 11.25 -0.11
N GLN A 81 -15.52 11.68 0.84
CA GLN A 81 -14.53 12.74 0.60
C GLN A 81 -13.33 12.24 -0.18
N ILE A 82 -12.86 11.02 0.09
CA ILE A 82 -11.64 10.49 -0.58
C ILE A 82 -11.92 9.92 -1.97
N LYS A 83 -13.12 9.43 -2.27
CA LYS A 83 -13.44 8.84 -3.59
C LYS A 83 -13.30 9.82 -4.75
N GLU A 84 -13.27 11.12 -4.48
CA GLU A 84 -12.99 12.14 -5.49
C GLU A 84 -11.52 12.12 -5.96
N PHE A 85 -10.63 11.58 -5.11
CA PHE A 85 -9.17 11.60 -5.34
C PHE A 85 -8.57 10.21 -5.49
N CYS A 86 -9.13 9.20 -4.79
CA CYS A 86 -8.50 7.91 -4.59
C CYS A 86 -9.32 6.77 -5.18
N SER A 87 -8.63 5.76 -5.73
CA SER A 87 -9.22 4.46 -6.09
C SER A 87 -8.94 3.38 -5.05
N PHE A 88 -8.05 3.67 -4.09
CA PHE A 88 -7.63 2.75 -3.04
C PHE A 88 -7.62 3.43 -1.67
N SER A 89 -7.69 2.63 -0.61
CA SER A 89 -7.51 3.06 0.78
C SER A 89 -6.69 2.03 1.55
N ILE A 90 -5.67 2.46 2.27
CA ILE A 90 -5.03 1.62 3.28
C ILE A 90 -6.02 1.50 4.44
N VAL A 91 -6.17 0.30 4.99
CA VAL A 91 -7.09 0.00 6.10
C VAL A 91 -6.35 -0.84 7.13
N GLY A 92 -6.40 -0.43 8.39
CA GLY A 92 -5.88 -1.21 9.51
C GLY A 92 -4.35 -1.32 9.57
N HIS A 93 -3.63 -0.33 9.04
CA HIS A 93 -2.17 -0.29 9.14
C HIS A 93 -1.70 -0.42 10.60
N SER A 94 -0.62 -1.16 10.83
CA SER A 94 -0.13 -1.53 12.16
C SER A 94 0.12 -0.36 13.11
N GLU A 95 0.36 0.83 12.59
CA GLU A 95 0.55 2.06 13.38
C GLU A 95 -0.75 2.62 13.99
N LEU A 96 -1.92 2.24 13.45
CA LEU A 96 -3.22 2.74 13.92
C LEU A 96 -3.76 1.97 15.13
N LEU A 97 -3.23 0.77 15.42
CA LEU A 97 -3.62 -0.08 16.56
C LEU A 97 -5.14 -0.36 16.65
N GLU A 98 -5.78 -0.50 15.49
CA GLU A 98 -7.23 -0.70 15.41
C GLU A 98 -7.63 -2.15 15.71
N ILE A 99 -8.80 -2.32 16.32
CA ILE A 99 -9.43 -3.63 16.49
C ILE A 99 -10.03 -4.12 15.17
N GLU A 100 -10.20 -5.43 15.03
CA GLU A 100 -10.63 -6.05 13.77
C GLU A 100 -11.99 -5.57 13.27
N GLU A 101 -12.94 -5.35 14.18
CA GLU A 101 -14.28 -4.89 13.84
C GLU A 101 -14.24 -3.54 13.13
N VAL A 102 -13.37 -2.63 13.58
CA VAL A 102 -13.17 -1.31 12.94
C VAL A 102 -12.54 -1.47 11.57
N LYS A 103 -11.51 -2.31 11.44
CA LYS A 103 -10.87 -2.59 10.15
C LYS A 103 -11.86 -3.17 9.14
N LYS A 104 -12.69 -4.13 9.57
CA LYS A 104 -13.74 -4.74 8.73
C LYS A 104 -14.77 -3.73 8.28
N ALA A 105 -15.24 -2.88 9.20
CA ALA A 105 -16.20 -1.82 8.89
C ALA A 105 -15.61 -0.82 7.85
N LYS A 106 -14.35 -0.41 8.02
CA LYS A 106 -13.64 0.44 7.05
C LYS A 106 -13.51 -0.22 5.67
N ALA A 107 -13.10 -1.49 5.63
CA ALA A 107 -12.96 -2.23 4.38
C ALA A 107 -14.30 -2.39 3.65
N THR A 108 -15.38 -2.72 4.38
CA THR A 108 -16.74 -2.79 3.82
C THR A 108 -17.17 -1.45 3.25
N LYS A 109 -16.97 -0.37 4.01
CA LYS A 109 -17.30 0.99 3.59
C LYS A 109 -16.58 1.40 2.29
N CYS A 110 -15.30 1.04 2.17
CA CYS A 110 -14.54 1.25 0.94
C CYS A 110 -15.16 0.50 -0.24
N LEU A 111 -15.44 -0.79 -0.08
CA LEU A 111 -16.02 -1.64 -1.13
C LEU A 111 -17.39 -1.13 -1.59
N ASP A 112 -18.28 -0.78 -0.67
CA ASP A 112 -19.60 -0.25 -0.97
C ASP A 112 -19.55 1.07 -1.74
N SER A 113 -18.43 1.80 -1.63
CA SER A 113 -18.19 3.08 -2.30
C SER A 113 -17.33 2.97 -3.57
N GLY A 114 -16.97 1.75 -3.99
CA GLY A 114 -16.16 1.52 -5.18
C GLY A 114 -14.66 1.78 -5.00
N ILE A 115 -14.19 1.88 -3.74
CA ILE A 115 -12.76 2.01 -3.40
C ILE A 115 -12.21 0.64 -3.05
N THR A 116 -11.06 0.30 -3.61
CA THR A 116 -10.36 -0.95 -3.29
C THR A 116 -9.61 -0.83 -1.97
N PRO A 117 -9.94 -1.57 -0.91
CA PRO A 117 -9.19 -1.55 0.32
C PRO A 117 -7.87 -2.33 0.18
N ILE A 118 -6.80 -1.75 0.70
CA ILE A 118 -5.51 -2.37 0.96
C ILE A 118 -5.49 -2.71 2.45
N VAL A 119 -5.90 -3.94 2.77
CA VAL A 119 -6.10 -4.35 4.15
C VAL A 119 -4.79 -4.82 4.75
N CYS A 120 -4.32 -4.13 5.78
CA CYS A 120 -3.12 -4.48 6.53
C CYS A 120 -3.44 -5.49 7.64
N SER A 121 -2.67 -6.56 7.73
CA SER A 121 -2.84 -7.58 8.76
C SER A 121 -1.52 -8.22 9.14
N LYS A 122 -1.37 -8.47 10.45
CA LYS A 122 -0.25 -9.23 11.02
C LYS A 122 -0.55 -10.73 11.04
N ASN A 123 -1.83 -11.11 11.16
CA ASN A 123 -2.32 -12.48 11.24
C ASN A 123 -3.51 -12.69 10.28
N PRO A 124 -3.30 -12.59 8.96
CA PRO A 124 -4.41 -12.57 8.00
C PRO A 124 -5.24 -13.85 7.99
N GLU A 125 -4.64 -15.00 8.30
CA GLU A 125 -5.36 -16.29 8.38
C GLU A 125 -6.45 -16.30 9.46
N VAL A 126 -6.28 -15.52 10.52
CA VAL A 126 -7.25 -15.39 11.60
C VAL A 126 -8.24 -14.26 11.29
N GLU A 127 -7.70 -13.11 10.88
CA GLU A 127 -8.43 -11.86 10.74
C GLU A 127 -9.31 -11.83 9.49
N TRP A 128 -8.86 -12.42 8.36
CA TRP A 128 -9.41 -12.13 7.02
C TRP A 128 -9.73 -13.33 6.15
N LYS A 129 -10.16 -14.43 6.74
CA LYS A 129 -10.50 -15.69 6.01
C LYS A 129 -11.49 -15.54 4.84
N LYS A 130 -12.20 -14.41 4.73
CA LYS A 130 -13.27 -14.19 3.74
C LYS A 130 -13.21 -12.80 3.11
N LEU A 131 -12.01 -12.26 2.85
CA LEU A 131 -11.90 -11.02 2.08
C LEU A 131 -12.33 -11.25 0.62
N PRO A 132 -13.08 -10.30 0.02
CA PRO A 132 -13.33 -10.34 -1.42
C PRO A 132 -12.02 -10.29 -2.22
N ASN A 133 -11.94 -11.04 -3.32
CA ASN A 133 -10.76 -11.06 -4.20
C ASN A 133 -10.44 -9.70 -4.85
N THR A 134 -11.32 -8.72 -4.72
CA THR A 134 -11.09 -7.33 -5.14
C THR A 134 -10.18 -6.55 -4.19
N CYS A 135 -10.04 -6.99 -2.93
CA CYS A 135 -9.15 -6.36 -1.96
C CYS A 135 -7.68 -6.74 -2.20
N LEU A 136 -6.77 -5.88 -1.75
CA LEU A 136 -5.37 -6.24 -1.58
C LEU A 136 -5.13 -6.57 -0.10
N LEU A 137 -4.47 -7.70 0.18
CA LEU A 137 -4.07 -8.08 1.52
C LEU A 137 -2.60 -7.76 1.73
N ALA A 138 -2.31 -6.72 2.50
CA ALA A 138 -0.95 -6.35 2.88
C ALA A 138 -0.56 -7.11 4.15
N TRP A 139 0.26 -8.14 3.99
CA TRP A 139 0.80 -8.83 5.14
C TRP A 139 1.95 -8.03 5.76
N GLU A 140 1.72 -7.54 6.96
CA GLU A 140 2.69 -6.82 7.77
C GLU A 140 3.35 -7.79 8.76
N ASP A 141 4.52 -8.34 8.39
CA ASP A 141 5.28 -9.22 9.29
C ASP A 141 5.72 -8.45 10.55
N PRO A 142 5.21 -8.81 11.74
CA PRO A 142 5.53 -8.08 12.98
C PRO A 142 7.02 -8.02 13.31
N ALA A 143 7.80 -9.00 12.83
CA ALA A 143 9.25 -9.06 13.02
C ALA A 143 10.02 -8.11 12.10
N ASN A 144 9.39 -7.61 11.02
CA ASN A 144 10.02 -6.82 9.96
C ASN A 144 9.46 -5.42 9.78
N ILE A 145 8.59 -4.97 10.67
CA ILE A 145 8.14 -3.57 10.65
C ILE A 145 9.30 -2.68 11.10
N SER A 146 9.81 -1.85 10.20
CA SER A 146 10.88 -0.91 10.54
C SER A 146 10.37 0.12 11.56
N GLN A 147 10.96 0.11 12.75
CA GLN A 147 10.78 1.17 13.73
C GLN A 147 11.92 2.20 13.55
N VAL A 148 11.54 3.49 13.35
CA VAL A 148 12.48 4.63 13.33
C VAL A 148 13.67 4.44 12.36
N GLY A 149 13.42 3.94 11.13
CA GLY A 149 14.47 3.83 10.11
C GLY A 149 15.47 2.67 10.29
N ILE A 150 15.29 1.83 11.31
CA ILE A 150 16.08 0.61 11.46
C ILE A 150 15.38 -0.49 10.66
N TYR A 151 16.06 -0.99 9.63
CA TYR A 151 15.60 -2.13 8.86
C TYR A 151 15.96 -3.42 9.61
N ASN A 152 14.94 -4.11 10.13
CA ASN A 152 15.12 -5.48 10.59
C ASN A 152 14.91 -6.40 9.39
N GLU A 153 16.01 -6.87 8.79
CA GLU A 153 15.93 -7.82 7.68
C GLU A 153 15.81 -9.24 8.23
N LYS A 154 14.63 -9.81 8.08
CA LYS A 154 14.43 -11.25 8.22
C LYS A 154 15.11 -11.97 7.05
N PRO A 155 15.75 -13.14 7.24
CA PRO A 155 16.28 -13.92 6.14
C PRO A 155 15.23 -14.18 5.06
N PHE A 156 15.60 -13.95 3.80
CA PHE A 156 14.67 -13.97 2.67
C PHE A 156 13.94 -15.31 2.51
N ASP A 157 14.62 -16.43 2.74
CA ASP A 157 14.06 -17.78 2.68
C ASP A 157 12.91 -17.98 3.68
N LYS A 158 12.98 -17.35 4.85
CA LYS A 158 11.88 -17.33 5.81
C LYS A 158 10.70 -16.49 5.32
N ILE A 159 10.98 -15.30 4.79
CA ILE A 159 9.94 -14.43 4.19
C ILE A 159 9.22 -15.17 3.08
N GLU A 160 9.96 -15.76 2.14
CA GLU A 160 9.40 -16.51 1.03
C GLU A 160 8.51 -17.66 1.50
N LYS A 161 9.00 -18.46 2.46
CA LYS A 161 8.24 -19.60 3.02
C LYS A 161 6.93 -19.15 3.65
N GLU A 162 6.96 -18.07 4.43
CA GLU A 162 5.77 -17.55 5.10
C GLU A 162 4.75 -16.98 4.11
N ILE A 163 5.22 -16.24 3.08
CA ILE A 163 4.33 -15.73 2.02
C ILE A 163 3.67 -16.90 1.27
N ARG A 164 4.42 -17.95 0.91
CA ARG A 164 3.86 -19.12 0.24
C ARG A 164 2.82 -19.82 1.09
N LEU A 165 3.12 -20.06 2.37
CA LEU A 165 2.17 -20.65 3.31
C LEU A 165 0.90 -19.80 3.44
N LEU A 166 1.04 -18.49 3.53
CA LEU A 166 -0.09 -17.58 3.61
C LEU A 166 -0.97 -17.67 2.35
N ILE A 167 -0.36 -17.66 1.17
CA ILE A 167 -1.09 -17.77 -0.10
C ILE A 167 -1.83 -19.12 -0.17
N ASP A 168 -1.16 -20.20 0.19
CA ASP A 168 -1.73 -21.55 0.16
C ASP A 168 -2.92 -21.69 1.13
N ASN A 169 -2.77 -21.18 2.34
CA ASN A 169 -3.80 -21.31 3.40
C ASN A 169 -5.00 -20.39 3.15
N MET A 170 -4.75 -19.19 2.61
CA MET A 170 -5.81 -18.23 2.35
C MET A 170 -6.54 -18.49 1.04
N GLY A 171 -5.96 -19.23 0.09
CA GLY A 171 -6.46 -19.30 -1.27
C GLY A 171 -6.64 -17.92 -1.91
N TYR A 172 -5.85 -16.93 -1.48
CA TYR A 172 -6.04 -15.52 -1.76
C TYR A 172 -4.96 -15.03 -2.72
N TYR A 173 -5.39 -14.55 -3.88
CA TYR A 173 -4.49 -14.23 -4.98
C TYR A 173 -3.92 -12.82 -5.00
N ASN A 174 -4.34 -11.92 -4.10
CA ASN A 174 -3.90 -10.52 -4.06
C ASN A 174 -3.08 -10.19 -2.81
N VAL A 175 -2.22 -11.11 -2.38
CA VAL A 175 -1.29 -10.88 -1.27
C VAL A 175 -0.17 -9.95 -1.71
N ILE A 176 0.07 -8.91 -0.93
CA ILE A 176 1.23 -8.02 -1.04
C ILE A 176 2.03 -8.06 0.27
N TYR A 177 3.33 -7.82 0.19
CA TYR A 177 4.21 -7.85 1.35
C TYR A 177 4.44 -6.43 1.90
N GLY A 178 4.21 -6.23 3.19
CA GLY A 178 4.32 -4.94 3.90
C GLY A 178 5.44 -4.88 4.94
N GLY A 179 6.46 -5.73 4.85
CA GLY A 179 7.66 -5.65 5.70
C GLY A 179 8.66 -4.61 5.19
N SER A 180 9.91 -4.64 5.70
CA SER A 180 10.99 -3.72 5.33
C SER A 180 11.44 -3.88 3.87
N VAL A 181 10.65 -3.35 2.92
CA VAL A 181 10.94 -3.40 1.48
C VAL A 181 11.94 -2.31 1.11
N ASN A 182 12.96 -2.67 0.35
CA ASN A 182 14.00 -1.77 -0.15
C ASN A 182 14.56 -2.26 -1.51
N GLU A 183 15.53 -1.54 -2.08
CA GLU A 183 16.14 -1.90 -3.37
C GLU A 183 16.80 -3.28 -3.34
N SER A 184 17.44 -3.65 -2.21
CA SER A 184 18.25 -4.87 -2.12
C SER A 184 17.41 -6.15 -2.07
N ASN A 185 16.17 -6.07 -1.55
CA ASN A 185 15.29 -7.23 -1.41
C ASN A 185 14.14 -7.28 -2.41
N SER A 186 13.80 -6.15 -3.06
CA SER A 186 12.62 -6.04 -3.94
C SER A 186 12.68 -6.96 -5.16
N GLU A 187 13.86 -7.20 -5.75
CA GLU A 187 14.01 -8.14 -6.87
C GLU A 187 13.68 -9.59 -6.45
N LYS A 188 14.15 -9.99 -5.27
CA LYS A 188 13.85 -11.33 -4.74
C LYS A 188 12.36 -11.46 -4.41
N LEU A 189 11.76 -10.44 -3.79
CA LEU A 189 10.32 -10.40 -3.52
C LEU A 189 9.50 -10.51 -4.80
N ALA A 190 9.89 -9.81 -5.86
CA ALA A 190 9.20 -9.82 -7.14
C ALA A 190 9.15 -11.22 -7.80
N LYS A 191 10.11 -12.10 -7.47
CA LYS A 191 10.21 -13.50 -7.96
C LYS A 191 9.39 -14.49 -7.16
N ILE A 192 8.81 -14.11 -6.01
CA ILE A 192 7.97 -15.01 -5.21
C ILE A 192 6.67 -15.29 -5.98
N GLN A 193 6.45 -16.55 -6.33
CA GLN A 193 5.25 -16.97 -7.02
C GLN A 193 4.00 -16.70 -6.17
N GLY A 194 3.00 -16.02 -6.74
CA GLY A 194 1.75 -15.67 -6.08
C GLY A 194 1.79 -14.33 -5.36
N LEU A 195 2.95 -13.77 -5.05
CA LEU A 195 3.04 -12.42 -4.48
C LEU A 195 2.65 -11.38 -5.53
N ARG A 196 1.67 -10.53 -5.20
CA ARG A 196 1.11 -9.52 -6.10
C ARG A 196 1.74 -8.14 -5.95
N GLY A 197 2.65 -7.94 -5.02
CA GLY A 197 3.29 -6.64 -4.87
C GLY A 197 3.81 -6.35 -3.47
N VAL A 198 4.04 -5.07 -3.21
CA VAL A 198 4.63 -4.59 -1.96
C VAL A 198 4.00 -3.27 -1.50
N LEU A 199 3.92 -3.11 -0.17
CA LEU A 199 3.63 -1.86 0.50
C LEU A 199 4.95 -1.30 1.05
N VAL A 200 5.41 -0.17 0.50
CA VAL A 200 6.73 0.40 0.74
C VAL A 200 6.61 1.66 1.60
N GLY A 201 7.23 1.65 2.76
CA GLY A 201 7.31 2.82 3.64
C GLY A 201 8.50 3.73 3.29
N ASN A 202 9.52 3.75 4.14
CA ASN A 202 10.66 4.67 4.07
C ASN A 202 11.37 4.72 2.70
N ALA A 203 11.57 3.57 2.06
CA ALA A 203 12.21 3.50 0.74
C ALA A 203 11.41 4.21 -0.37
N SER A 204 10.12 4.50 -0.15
CA SER A 204 9.30 5.26 -1.11
C SER A 204 9.45 6.79 -0.99
N LEU A 205 10.14 7.28 0.04
CA LEU A 205 10.37 8.72 0.24
C LEU A 205 11.42 9.29 -0.73
N ASP A 206 12.27 8.43 -1.28
CA ASP A 206 13.19 8.80 -2.36
C ASP A 206 12.66 8.28 -3.70
N PRO A 207 12.44 9.16 -4.71
CA PRO A 207 11.82 8.77 -5.97
C PRO A 207 12.67 7.79 -6.78
N LYS A 208 14.02 7.83 -6.68
CA LYS A 208 14.90 6.93 -7.43
C LYS A 208 14.86 5.53 -6.84
N THR A 209 14.98 5.43 -5.51
CA THR A 209 14.84 4.18 -4.76
C THR A 209 13.49 3.54 -5.03
N PHE A 210 12.41 4.33 -4.98
CA PHE A 210 11.07 3.84 -5.27
C PHE A 210 10.92 3.36 -6.72
N TRP A 211 11.47 4.11 -7.68
CA TRP A 211 11.48 3.68 -9.08
C TRP A 211 12.24 2.36 -9.29
N LYS A 212 13.38 2.17 -8.62
CA LYS A 212 14.13 0.91 -8.69
C LYS A 212 13.31 -0.29 -8.19
N ILE A 213 12.55 -0.12 -7.12
CA ILE A 213 11.62 -1.15 -6.64
C ILE A 213 10.56 -1.46 -7.69
N ILE A 214 9.98 -0.44 -8.34
CA ILE A 214 9.00 -0.61 -9.41
C ILE A 214 9.59 -1.40 -10.59
N GLU A 215 10.79 -1.02 -11.05
CA GLU A 215 11.49 -1.74 -12.14
C GLU A 215 11.69 -3.22 -11.82
N ASN A 216 12.05 -3.55 -10.58
CA ASN A 216 12.23 -4.93 -10.16
C ASN A 216 10.91 -5.73 -10.23
N PHE A 217 9.77 -5.12 -9.93
CA PHE A 217 8.45 -5.76 -10.05
C PHE A 217 7.94 -5.80 -11.49
N GLU A 218 8.23 -4.80 -12.32
CA GLU A 218 7.83 -4.76 -13.73
C GLU A 218 8.52 -5.86 -14.54
N ASN A 219 9.79 -6.12 -14.26
CA ASN A 219 10.63 -7.03 -15.03
C ASN A 219 10.55 -8.51 -14.60
N ASN A 220 9.82 -8.83 -13.54
CA ASN A 220 9.65 -10.19 -13.02
C ASN A 220 8.19 -10.58 -12.93
#